data_bfd114875d852f5fcf9e4f2229db7c7f
#
_entry.id   bfd114875d852f5fcf9e4f2229db7c7f
#
_cell.length_a   1.000
_cell.length_b   1.000
_cell.length_c   1.000
_cell.angle_alpha   90.00
_cell.angle_beta   90.00
_cell.angle_gamma   90.00
#
_symmetry.space_group_name_H-M   'P 1'
#
loop_
_entity.id
_entity.type
_entity.pdbx_description
1 polymer ?
#
loop_
_entity_poly.entity_id
_entity_poly.type
_entity_poly.pdbx_seq_one_letter_code
_entity_poly.pdbx_strand_id
1 'polypeptide(L)'
;MFNLVDLTGKKIIVTGASQGIGRDTAILLSKLGAKVILVARSQLKLQETISLCEGDGHTFYSLDLGNLDAIEDCVKNIINENGRVDGMVYCAGITNDRPLNLFKPEVVEEVMRVNLLGFIEITRCITKKNRYNSGMRIVGVSSTAGLRGSRAHLAYSASKAGMNGAMRCMSVELSTKGIVVNTVAPGMIATDMYKVFLEGNGGENSPANIGLLSRQYLGIGETNDVAAAIAFLLSPASKLITGVCLPVDGGLTAC
;
A
#
# COMPACT_ATOMS: atom_id res chain seq x y z
N MET A 1 -9.04 -24.67 -15.21
CA MET A 1 -9.16 -24.49 -13.75
C MET A 1 -9.65 -23.08 -13.52
N PHE A 2 -10.74 -22.86 -12.77
CA PHE A 2 -11.28 -21.52 -12.50
C PHE A 2 -10.35 -20.78 -11.53
N ASN A 3 -9.68 -19.73 -11.98
CA ASN A 3 -8.79 -18.92 -11.14
C ASN A 3 -9.58 -17.72 -10.58
N LEU A 4 -9.91 -17.73 -9.30
CA LEU A 4 -10.65 -16.67 -8.62
C LEU A 4 -9.88 -15.33 -8.56
N VAL A 5 -8.58 -15.36 -8.72
CA VAL A 5 -7.68 -14.21 -8.59
C VAL A 5 -7.01 -13.87 -9.92
N ASP A 6 -7.66 -14.17 -11.03
CA ASP A 6 -7.19 -13.83 -12.37
C ASP A 6 -7.23 -12.32 -12.60
N LEU A 7 -6.07 -11.76 -12.95
CA LEU A 7 -5.89 -10.34 -13.27
C LEU A 7 -5.43 -10.12 -14.72
N THR A 8 -5.61 -11.14 -15.58
CA THR A 8 -5.19 -11.09 -16.98
C THR A 8 -5.73 -9.85 -17.68
N GLY A 9 -4.83 -9.08 -18.30
CA GLY A 9 -5.15 -7.86 -19.03
C GLY A 9 -5.49 -6.65 -18.16
N LYS A 10 -5.48 -6.76 -16.83
CA LYS A 10 -5.68 -5.64 -15.91
C LYS A 10 -4.44 -4.76 -15.83
N LYS A 11 -4.64 -3.44 -15.85
CA LYS A 11 -3.60 -2.42 -15.67
C LYS A 11 -3.66 -1.88 -14.26
N ILE A 12 -2.63 -2.14 -13.46
CA ILE A 12 -2.62 -1.85 -12.03
C ILE A 12 -1.44 -0.96 -11.68
N ILE A 13 -1.71 0.20 -11.11
CA ILE A 13 -0.68 1.09 -10.55
C ILE A 13 -0.26 0.52 -9.19
N VAL A 14 1.05 0.37 -8.96
CA VAL A 14 1.62 -0.02 -7.66
C VAL A 14 2.58 1.07 -7.21
N THR A 15 2.21 1.80 -6.16
CA THR A 15 3.11 2.80 -5.55
C THR A 15 4.00 2.16 -4.50
N GLY A 16 5.17 2.76 -4.22
CA GLY A 16 6.15 2.18 -3.31
C GLY A 16 6.74 0.86 -3.82
N ALA A 17 6.70 0.64 -5.14
CA ALA A 17 7.08 -0.62 -5.80
C ALA A 17 8.59 -0.88 -5.87
N SER A 18 9.42 -0.05 -5.25
CA SER A 18 10.89 -0.19 -5.30
C SER A 18 11.45 -1.23 -4.33
N GLN A 19 10.68 -1.66 -3.32
CA GLN A 19 11.12 -2.63 -2.29
C GLN A 19 9.94 -3.13 -1.45
N GLY A 20 10.18 -4.17 -0.63
CA GLY A 20 9.26 -4.71 0.36
C GLY A 20 7.89 -5.09 -0.21
N ILE A 21 6.82 -4.81 0.54
CA ILE A 21 5.44 -5.19 0.15
C ILE A 21 5.08 -4.70 -1.25
N GLY A 22 5.46 -3.47 -1.62
CA GLY A 22 5.12 -2.92 -2.93
C GLY A 22 5.82 -3.64 -4.09
N ARG A 23 7.11 -4.00 -3.94
CA ARG A 23 7.86 -4.79 -4.92
C ARG A 23 7.22 -6.17 -5.11
N ASP A 24 7.00 -6.90 -4.03
CA ASP A 24 6.50 -8.28 -4.11
C ASP A 24 5.03 -8.31 -4.54
N THR A 25 4.24 -7.29 -4.18
CA THR A 25 2.91 -7.09 -4.76
C THR A 25 2.98 -6.94 -6.28
N ALA A 26 3.87 -6.10 -6.81
CA ALA A 26 4.00 -5.91 -8.26
C ALA A 26 4.38 -7.21 -8.98
N ILE A 27 5.35 -7.94 -8.41
CA ILE A 27 5.77 -9.25 -8.94
C ILE A 27 4.61 -10.25 -8.92
N LEU A 28 3.88 -10.37 -7.81
CA LEU A 28 2.74 -11.29 -7.72
C LEU A 28 1.63 -10.91 -8.69
N LEU A 29 1.28 -9.63 -8.80
CA LEU A 29 0.24 -9.18 -9.74
C LEU A 29 0.61 -9.46 -11.19
N SER A 30 1.91 -9.34 -11.57
CA SER A 30 2.38 -9.70 -12.90
C SER A 30 2.22 -11.20 -13.18
N LYS A 31 2.54 -12.08 -12.22
CA LYS A 31 2.32 -13.54 -12.29
C LYS A 31 0.85 -13.91 -12.44
N LEU A 32 -0.06 -13.08 -11.95
CA LEU A 32 -1.51 -13.21 -12.10
C LEU A 32 -2.03 -12.59 -13.40
N GLY A 33 -1.15 -12.19 -14.33
CA GLY A 33 -1.48 -11.70 -15.67
C GLY A 33 -1.74 -10.19 -15.75
N ALA A 34 -1.52 -9.43 -14.68
CA ALA A 34 -1.68 -7.98 -14.72
C ALA A 34 -0.49 -7.28 -15.40
N LYS A 35 -0.77 -6.20 -16.12
CA LYS A 35 0.24 -5.20 -16.51
C LYS A 35 0.43 -4.24 -15.36
N VAL A 36 1.61 -4.24 -14.73
CA VAL A 36 1.91 -3.38 -13.59
C VAL A 36 2.58 -2.08 -14.03
N ILE A 37 2.15 -0.98 -13.41
CA ILE A 37 2.64 0.38 -13.61
C ILE A 37 3.26 0.81 -12.27
N LEU A 38 4.59 0.81 -12.19
CA LEU A 38 5.31 0.99 -10.94
C LEU A 38 5.59 2.46 -10.67
N VAL A 39 5.37 2.90 -9.43
CA VAL A 39 5.64 4.28 -9.02
C VAL A 39 6.45 4.30 -7.73
N ALA A 40 7.64 4.91 -7.74
CA ALA A 40 8.46 5.18 -6.57
C ALA A 40 9.55 6.21 -6.90
N ARG A 41 10.33 6.65 -5.90
CA ARG A 41 11.38 7.66 -6.10
C ARG A 41 12.60 7.12 -6.87
N SER A 42 13.01 5.88 -6.60
CA SER A 42 14.24 5.31 -7.13
C SER A 42 13.99 4.61 -8.47
N GLN A 43 14.40 5.25 -9.56
CA GLN A 43 14.32 4.70 -10.91
C GLN A 43 15.07 3.36 -11.03
N LEU A 44 16.28 3.27 -10.47
CA LEU A 44 17.08 2.03 -10.52
C LEU A 44 16.36 0.85 -9.87
N LYS A 45 15.82 1.04 -8.65
CA LYS A 45 15.07 -0.02 -7.97
C LYS A 45 13.75 -0.37 -8.67
N LEU A 46 13.12 0.57 -9.37
CA LEU A 46 11.93 0.29 -10.19
C LEU A 46 12.30 -0.56 -11.41
N GLN A 47 13.44 -0.31 -12.06
CA GLN A 47 13.96 -1.14 -13.15
C GLN A 47 14.27 -2.56 -12.67
N GLU A 48 14.89 -2.71 -11.49
CA GLU A 48 15.10 -4.02 -10.86
C GLU A 48 13.78 -4.74 -10.62
N THR A 49 12.76 -4.04 -10.10
CA THR A 49 11.44 -4.65 -9.85
C THR A 49 10.79 -5.12 -11.17
N ILE A 50 10.85 -4.30 -12.23
CA ILE A 50 10.32 -4.68 -13.55
C ILE A 50 11.00 -5.93 -14.09
N SER A 51 12.33 -6.06 -13.94
CA SER A 51 13.04 -7.24 -14.42
C SER A 51 12.64 -8.54 -13.73
N LEU A 52 11.96 -8.47 -12.59
CA LEU A 52 11.43 -9.60 -11.83
C LEU A 52 9.95 -9.88 -12.13
N CYS A 53 9.27 -8.99 -12.86
CA CYS A 53 7.87 -9.17 -13.26
C CYS A 53 7.74 -10.13 -14.44
N GLU A 54 6.68 -10.94 -14.45
CA GLU A 54 6.35 -11.85 -15.56
C GLU A 54 5.44 -11.19 -16.59
N GLY A 55 5.68 -11.46 -17.89
CA GLY A 55 4.92 -10.90 -19.01
C GLY A 55 5.47 -9.58 -19.52
N ASP A 56 4.68 -8.91 -20.36
CA ASP A 56 5.12 -7.74 -21.11
C ASP A 56 4.28 -6.48 -20.80
N GLY A 57 4.83 -5.32 -21.21
CA GLY A 57 4.13 -4.05 -21.18
C GLY A 57 4.05 -3.41 -19.79
N HIS A 58 4.92 -3.83 -18.86
CA HIS A 58 5.11 -3.15 -17.59
C HIS A 58 5.84 -1.82 -17.79
N THR A 59 5.45 -0.80 -17.01
CA THR A 59 6.07 0.53 -17.08
C THR A 59 6.40 1.04 -15.68
N PHE A 60 7.25 2.05 -15.60
CA PHE A 60 7.55 2.70 -14.32
C PHE A 60 7.68 4.20 -14.44
N TYR A 61 7.42 4.89 -13.34
CA TYR A 61 7.49 6.36 -13.23
C TYR A 61 8.19 6.72 -11.92
N SER A 62 9.22 7.57 -12.02
CA SER A 62 9.87 8.11 -10.84
C SER A 62 9.06 9.29 -10.29
N LEU A 63 8.56 9.15 -9.05
CA LEU A 63 7.76 10.17 -8.37
C LEU A 63 7.97 10.11 -6.86
N ASP A 64 8.15 11.27 -6.25
CA ASP A 64 8.00 11.43 -4.81
C ASP A 64 6.53 11.75 -4.49
N LEU A 65 5.86 10.81 -3.82
CA LEU A 65 4.44 10.97 -3.44
C LEU A 65 4.22 11.98 -2.30
N GLY A 66 5.29 12.47 -1.69
CA GLY A 66 5.25 13.64 -0.82
C GLY A 66 5.18 14.97 -1.60
N ASN A 67 5.54 14.99 -2.87
CA ASN A 67 5.34 16.13 -3.76
C ASN A 67 3.95 16.06 -4.40
N LEU A 68 2.94 16.57 -3.68
CA LEU A 68 1.54 16.47 -4.09
C LEU A 68 1.27 17.15 -5.45
N ASP A 69 1.96 18.24 -5.74
CA ASP A 69 1.78 19.02 -6.98
C ASP A 69 2.22 18.23 -8.23
N ALA A 70 3.20 17.33 -8.08
CA ALA A 70 3.70 16.50 -9.17
C ALA A 70 2.80 15.30 -9.50
N ILE A 71 1.88 14.92 -8.60
CA ILE A 71 1.05 13.71 -8.76
C ILE A 71 0.13 13.80 -9.98
N GLU A 72 -0.52 14.93 -10.18
CA GLU A 72 -1.46 15.12 -11.29
C GLU A 72 -0.79 14.90 -12.65
N ASP A 73 0.40 15.46 -12.85
CA ASP A 73 1.11 15.37 -14.14
C ASP A 73 1.68 13.95 -14.33
N CYS A 74 2.17 13.32 -13.27
CA CYS A 74 2.56 11.92 -13.33
C CYS A 74 1.38 11.01 -13.73
N VAL A 75 0.21 11.19 -13.11
CA VAL A 75 -0.99 10.42 -13.46
C VAL A 75 -1.42 10.68 -14.91
N LYS A 76 -1.35 11.93 -15.41
CA LYS A 76 -1.62 12.22 -16.83
C LYS A 76 -0.69 11.44 -17.75
N ASN A 77 0.63 11.41 -17.45
CA ASN A 77 1.62 10.67 -18.24
C ASN A 77 1.31 9.17 -18.23
N ILE A 78 1.01 8.61 -17.04
CA ILE A 78 0.60 7.21 -16.91
C ILE A 78 -0.59 6.91 -17.83
N ILE A 79 -1.63 7.73 -17.80
CA ILE A 79 -2.85 7.49 -18.59
C ILE A 79 -2.59 7.69 -20.09
N ASN A 80 -1.77 8.67 -20.48
CA ASN A 80 -1.44 8.91 -21.88
C ASN A 80 -0.69 7.72 -22.50
N GLU A 81 0.24 7.13 -21.75
CA GLU A 81 1.09 6.04 -22.24
C GLU A 81 0.43 4.66 -22.08
N ASN A 82 -0.33 4.45 -21.01
CA ASN A 82 -0.88 3.12 -20.69
C ASN A 82 -2.39 3.00 -20.95
N GLY A 83 -3.07 4.13 -21.19
CA GLY A 83 -4.53 4.18 -21.26
C GLY A 83 -5.18 4.08 -19.86
N ARG A 84 -6.48 3.77 -19.84
CA ARG A 84 -7.25 3.65 -18.59
C ARG A 84 -6.74 2.52 -17.72
N VAL A 85 -6.78 2.71 -16.40
CA VAL A 85 -6.33 1.72 -15.40
C VAL A 85 -7.49 0.97 -14.76
N ASP A 86 -7.24 -0.25 -14.31
CA ASP A 86 -8.22 -1.14 -13.68
C ASP A 86 -8.05 -1.21 -12.15
N GLY A 87 -6.90 -0.76 -11.64
CA GLY A 87 -6.65 -0.79 -10.22
C GLY A 87 -5.47 0.07 -9.78
N MET A 88 -5.40 0.28 -8.46
CA MET A 88 -4.25 0.91 -7.81
C MET A 88 -3.98 0.26 -6.45
N VAL A 89 -2.71 0.02 -6.17
CA VAL A 89 -2.21 -0.33 -4.84
C VAL A 89 -1.34 0.80 -4.30
N TYR A 90 -1.70 1.34 -3.16
CA TYR A 90 -0.91 2.37 -2.49
C TYR A 90 -0.07 1.74 -1.38
N CYS A 91 1.18 1.34 -1.71
CA CYS A 91 2.15 0.79 -0.76
C CYS A 91 3.16 1.83 -0.27
N ALA A 92 3.21 3.02 -0.87
CA ALA A 92 4.14 4.04 -0.43
C ALA A 92 3.88 4.45 1.01
N GLY A 93 4.95 4.55 1.79
CA GLY A 93 4.86 4.96 3.18
C GLY A 93 6.23 5.09 3.80
N ILE A 94 6.31 5.97 4.78
CA ILE A 94 7.49 6.20 5.62
C ILE A 94 7.07 6.14 7.09
N THR A 95 8.01 5.80 7.96
CA THR A 95 7.88 5.93 9.41
C THR A 95 8.96 6.82 9.96
N ASN A 96 8.67 7.44 11.10
CA ASN A 96 9.65 8.16 11.90
C ASN A 96 9.27 7.96 13.36
N ASP A 97 9.93 7.00 14.00
CA ASP A 97 9.57 6.52 15.32
C ASP A 97 10.30 7.33 16.39
N ARG A 98 9.55 8.08 17.19
CA ARG A 98 10.08 8.92 18.26
C ARG A 98 9.09 9.00 19.42
N PRO A 99 9.58 9.10 20.67
CA PRO A 99 8.74 9.48 21.82
C PRO A 99 8.04 10.81 21.60
N LEU A 100 6.84 10.97 22.14
CA LEU A 100 5.99 12.15 21.95
C LEU A 100 6.72 13.49 22.22
N ASN A 101 7.52 13.54 23.28
CA ASN A 101 8.26 14.74 23.67
C ASN A 101 9.43 15.11 22.73
N LEU A 102 9.78 14.23 21.79
CA LEU A 102 10.83 14.45 20.78
C LEU A 102 10.26 14.68 19.37
N PHE A 103 8.94 14.68 19.22
CA PHE A 103 8.30 15.00 17.95
C PHE A 103 8.42 16.48 17.62
N LYS A 104 8.68 16.74 16.34
CA LYS A 104 8.59 18.07 15.75
C LYS A 104 7.45 18.11 14.74
N PRO A 105 6.73 19.23 14.58
CA PRO A 105 5.63 19.35 13.63
C PRO A 105 5.99 18.91 12.22
N GLU A 106 7.21 19.28 11.74
CA GLU A 106 7.70 18.99 10.39
C GLU A 106 7.79 17.47 10.14
N VAL A 107 8.14 16.68 11.15
CA VAL A 107 8.19 15.22 11.06
C VAL A 107 6.79 14.63 10.90
N VAL A 108 5.82 15.16 11.64
CA VAL A 108 4.42 14.74 11.51
C VAL A 108 3.90 15.07 10.12
N GLU A 109 4.17 16.29 9.64
CA GLU A 109 3.76 16.77 8.32
C GLU A 109 4.34 15.89 7.20
N GLU A 110 5.63 15.54 7.26
CA GLU A 110 6.28 14.69 6.27
C GLU A 110 5.61 13.31 6.19
N VAL A 111 5.40 12.66 7.35
CA VAL A 111 4.74 11.34 7.41
C VAL A 111 3.29 11.41 6.91
N MET A 112 2.54 12.43 7.32
CA MET A 112 1.17 12.64 6.86
C MET A 112 1.11 12.91 5.36
N ARG A 113 2.05 13.70 4.85
CA ARG A 113 2.12 14.05 3.43
C ARG A 113 2.31 12.83 2.55
N VAL A 114 3.28 11.97 2.87
CA VAL A 114 3.52 10.75 2.10
C VAL A 114 2.41 9.72 2.34
N ASN A 115 2.10 9.38 3.59
CA ASN A 115 1.28 8.21 3.89
C ASN A 115 -0.21 8.43 3.63
N LEU A 116 -0.70 9.65 3.87
CA LEU A 116 -2.13 9.99 3.79
C LEU A 116 -2.45 10.91 2.62
N LEU A 117 -1.81 12.10 2.56
CA LEU A 117 -2.18 13.08 1.54
C LEU A 117 -1.83 12.58 0.13
N GLY A 118 -0.69 11.90 -0.04
CA GLY A 118 -0.32 11.25 -1.30
C GLY A 118 -1.34 10.18 -1.73
N PHE A 119 -1.85 9.36 -0.79
CA PHE A 119 -2.92 8.39 -1.08
C PHE A 119 -4.21 9.08 -1.54
N ILE A 120 -4.62 10.15 -0.85
CA ILE A 120 -5.81 10.93 -1.22
C ILE A 120 -5.62 11.55 -2.60
N GLU A 121 -4.50 12.22 -2.83
CA GLU A 121 -4.25 12.97 -4.06
C GLU A 121 -4.15 12.07 -5.29
N ILE A 122 -3.40 10.97 -5.22
CA ILE A 122 -3.31 10.06 -6.37
C ILE A 122 -4.67 9.40 -6.66
N THR A 123 -5.44 9.06 -5.62
CA THR A 123 -6.80 8.54 -5.78
C THR A 123 -7.70 9.55 -6.47
N ARG A 124 -7.66 10.82 -6.02
CA ARG A 124 -8.38 11.93 -6.66
C ARG A 124 -8.01 12.06 -8.14
N CYS A 125 -6.73 11.95 -8.47
CA CYS A 125 -6.25 12.08 -9.83
C CYS A 125 -6.69 10.93 -10.73
N ILE A 126 -6.54 9.68 -10.31
CA ILE A 126 -6.86 8.51 -11.14
C ILE A 126 -8.37 8.29 -11.30
N THR A 127 -9.20 8.77 -10.38
CA THR A 127 -10.68 8.63 -10.44
C THR A 127 -11.39 9.72 -11.22
N LYS A 128 -10.65 10.60 -11.91
CA LYS A 128 -11.21 11.55 -12.88
C LYS A 128 -11.76 10.81 -14.11
N LYS A 129 -12.77 11.41 -14.74
CA LYS A 129 -13.41 10.86 -15.96
C LYS A 129 -12.35 10.48 -17.01
N ASN A 130 -12.53 9.34 -17.67
CA ASN A 130 -11.68 8.78 -18.73
C ASN A 130 -10.30 8.27 -18.28
N ARG A 131 -9.99 8.19 -16.98
CA ARG A 131 -8.71 7.67 -16.47
C ARG A 131 -8.78 6.22 -15.97
N TYR A 132 -9.96 5.69 -15.74
CA TYR A 132 -10.17 4.34 -15.20
C TYR A 132 -11.20 3.55 -15.99
N ASN A 133 -11.15 2.24 -15.86
CA ASN A 133 -12.13 1.30 -16.39
C ASN A 133 -13.24 1.02 -15.35
N SER A 134 -14.43 0.65 -15.83
CA SER A 134 -15.52 0.23 -14.94
C SER A 134 -15.08 -0.94 -14.05
N GLY A 135 -15.46 -0.92 -12.78
CA GLY A 135 -15.07 -1.93 -11.81
C GLY A 135 -13.66 -1.77 -11.26
N MET A 136 -13.05 -0.57 -11.41
CA MET A 136 -11.73 -0.24 -10.83
C MET A 136 -11.67 -0.56 -9.33
N ARG A 137 -10.52 -1.05 -8.87
CA ARG A 137 -10.27 -1.40 -7.47
C ARG A 137 -9.05 -0.69 -6.92
N ILE A 138 -9.20 -0.15 -5.71
CA ILE A 138 -8.14 0.57 -5.00
C ILE A 138 -7.88 -0.13 -3.67
N VAL A 139 -6.61 -0.44 -3.41
CA VAL A 139 -6.17 -1.02 -2.15
C VAL A 139 -5.07 -0.16 -1.54
N GLY A 140 -5.31 0.41 -0.36
CA GLY A 140 -4.28 1.09 0.42
C GLY A 140 -3.59 0.13 1.39
N VAL A 141 -2.27 0.21 1.50
CA VAL A 141 -1.52 -0.51 2.55
C VAL A 141 -1.47 0.35 3.80
N SER A 142 -2.38 0.07 4.73
CA SER A 142 -2.44 0.66 6.06
C SER A 142 -1.42 -0.01 6.99
N SER A 143 -1.77 -0.28 8.22
CA SER A 143 -0.99 -1.01 9.23
C SER A 143 -1.88 -1.32 10.42
N THR A 144 -1.52 -2.34 11.21
CA THR A 144 -2.08 -2.53 12.55
C THR A 144 -1.84 -1.32 13.47
N ALA A 145 -0.81 -0.51 13.20
CA ALA A 145 -0.59 0.77 13.87
C ALA A 145 -1.71 1.81 13.62
N GLY A 146 -2.50 1.66 12.56
CA GLY A 146 -3.70 2.45 12.30
C GLY A 146 -4.97 1.91 12.97
N LEU A 147 -4.89 0.77 13.64
CA LEU A 147 -5.99 0.11 14.35
C LEU A 147 -5.80 0.11 15.87
N ARG A 148 -4.56 0.20 16.33
CA ARG A 148 -4.18 0.21 17.75
C ARG A 148 -3.04 1.17 18.03
N GLY A 149 -2.90 1.60 19.28
CA GLY A 149 -1.76 2.43 19.71
C GLY A 149 -0.46 1.63 19.81
N SER A 150 0.67 2.28 19.52
CA SER A 150 2.01 1.77 19.70
C SER A 150 2.94 2.88 20.21
N ARG A 151 3.90 2.53 21.07
CA ARG A 151 4.87 3.53 21.59
C ARG A 151 5.72 4.07 20.45
N ALA A 152 6.02 5.35 20.52
CA ALA A 152 6.86 6.08 19.56
C ALA A 152 6.35 6.17 18.10
N HIS A 153 5.17 5.62 17.78
CA HIS A 153 4.61 5.56 16.42
C HIS A 153 3.55 6.63 16.13
N LEU A 154 3.53 7.77 16.86
CA LEU A 154 2.43 8.74 16.81
C LEU A 154 2.10 9.18 15.38
N ALA A 155 3.05 9.73 14.63
CA ALA A 155 2.81 10.24 13.28
C ALA A 155 2.41 9.12 12.30
N TYR A 156 3.08 7.98 12.38
CA TYR A 156 2.78 6.82 11.55
C TYR A 156 1.38 6.28 11.84
N SER A 157 1.04 6.04 13.12
CA SER A 157 -0.29 5.56 13.52
C SER A 157 -1.39 6.53 13.10
N ALA A 158 -1.21 7.83 13.31
CA ALA A 158 -2.15 8.86 12.88
C ALA A 158 -2.36 8.83 11.36
N SER A 159 -1.28 8.72 10.57
CA SER A 159 -1.36 8.67 9.12
C SER A 159 -2.09 7.42 8.60
N LYS A 160 -1.85 6.25 9.21
CA LYS A 160 -2.49 4.98 8.83
C LYS A 160 -3.95 4.89 9.30
N ALA A 161 -4.27 5.44 10.47
CA ALA A 161 -5.64 5.61 10.92
C ALA A 161 -6.41 6.60 10.01
N GLY A 162 -5.77 7.70 9.63
CA GLY A 162 -6.30 8.66 8.65
C GLY A 162 -6.56 8.01 7.29
N MET A 163 -5.65 7.15 6.81
CA MET A 163 -5.84 6.39 5.56
C MET A 163 -7.09 5.50 5.64
N ASN A 164 -7.31 4.80 6.76
CA ASN A 164 -8.51 4.00 6.96
C ASN A 164 -9.79 4.86 7.00
N GLY A 165 -9.73 6.06 7.57
CA GLY A 165 -10.82 7.04 7.53
C GLY A 165 -11.11 7.52 6.11
N ALA A 166 -10.08 7.93 5.37
CA ALA A 166 -10.18 8.37 3.98
C ALA A 166 -10.73 7.24 3.08
N MET A 167 -10.24 6.01 3.25
CA MET A 167 -10.72 4.84 2.51
C MET A 167 -12.22 4.63 2.69
N ARG A 168 -12.75 4.72 3.92
CA ARG A 168 -14.21 4.57 4.15
C ARG A 168 -15.01 5.67 3.44
N CYS A 169 -14.59 6.92 3.49
CA CYS A 169 -15.24 8.01 2.76
C CYS A 169 -15.19 7.76 1.24
N MET A 170 -14.02 7.40 0.71
CA MET A 170 -13.84 7.11 -0.71
C MET A 170 -14.68 5.90 -1.15
N SER A 171 -14.83 4.86 -0.32
CA SER A 171 -15.62 3.68 -0.65
C SER A 171 -17.11 4.00 -0.83
N VAL A 172 -17.65 4.93 -0.06
CA VAL A 172 -19.02 5.41 -0.19
C VAL A 172 -19.17 6.31 -1.41
N GLU A 173 -18.32 7.32 -1.54
CA GLU A 173 -18.40 8.31 -2.63
C GLU A 173 -18.18 7.69 -4.02
N LEU A 174 -17.18 6.81 -4.14
CA LEU A 174 -16.79 6.23 -5.42
C LEU A 174 -17.60 5.00 -5.81
N SER A 175 -18.41 4.43 -4.91
CA SER A 175 -19.30 3.30 -5.20
C SER A 175 -20.29 3.61 -6.33
N THR A 176 -20.79 4.85 -6.40
CA THR A 176 -21.68 5.32 -7.47
C THR A 176 -21.03 5.30 -8.85
N LYS A 177 -19.68 5.26 -8.90
CA LYS A 177 -18.89 5.12 -10.13
C LYS A 177 -18.45 3.67 -10.39
N GLY A 178 -18.91 2.72 -9.56
CA GLY A 178 -18.52 1.32 -9.62
C GLY A 178 -17.06 1.07 -9.18
N ILE A 179 -16.46 1.98 -8.41
CA ILE A 179 -15.09 1.86 -7.89
C ILE A 179 -15.15 1.28 -6.48
N VAL A 180 -14.32 0.29 -6.22
CA VAL A 180 -14.19 -0.39 -4.93
C VAL A 180 -12.91 0.10 -4.22
N VAL A 181 -13.01 0.46 -2.94
CA VAL A 181 -11.86 0.97 -2.17
C VAL A 181 -11.76 0.23 -0.84
N ASN A 182 -10.58 -0.38 -0.59
CA ASN A 182 -10.29 -1.11 0.65
C ASN A 182 -8.87 -0.78 1.14
N THR A 183 -8.55 -1.19 2.36
CA THR A 183 -7.18 -1.20 2.86
C THR A 183 -6.83 -2.59 3.41
N VAL A 184 -5.54 -2.93 3.39
CA VAL A 184 -4.99 -4.02 4.18
C VAL A 184 -4.22 -3.42 5.36
N ALA A 185 -4.22 -4.09 6.51
CA ALA A 185 -3.49 -3.67 7.70
C ALA A 185 -2.47 -4.75 8.10
N PRO A 186 -1.25 -4.70 7.52
CA PRO A 186 -0.19 -5.64 7.89
C PRO A 186 0.20 -5.49 9.35
N GLY A 187 0.54 -6.63 9.98
CA GLY A 187 1.25 -6.71 11.24
C GLY A 187 2.76 -6.50 11.06
N MET A 188 3.54 -7.31 11.75
CA MET A 188 4.99 -7.39 11.58
C MET A 188 5.31 -8.28 10.37
N ILE A 189 5.89 -7.67 9.36
CA ILE A 189 6.23 -8.28 8.07
C ILE A 189 7.73 -8.12 7.85
N ALA A 190 8.40 -9.19 7.42
CA ALA A 190 9.84 -9.25 7.15
C ALA A 190 10.22 -8.29 5.99
N THR A 191 10.56 -7.06 6.33
CA THR A 191 10.93 -5.97 5.43
C THR A 191 12.11 -5.18 5.99
N ASP A 192 12.74 -4.32 5.18
CA ASP A 192 13.78 -3.42 5.69
C ASP A 192 13.22 -2.45 6.76
N MET A 193 11.97 -1.99 6.61
CA MET A 193 11.31 -1.17 7.63
C MET A 193 11.20 -1.93 8.97
N TYR A 194 10.92 -3.22 8.95
CA TYR A 194 10.87 -4.06 10.14
C TYR A 194 12.25 -4.24 10.79
N LYS A 195 13.31 -4.41 9.99
CA LYS A 195 14.70 -4.47 10.52
C LYS A 195 15.07 -3.19 11.26
N VAL A 196 14.80 -2.03 10.66
CA VAL A 196 15.03 -0.72 11.30
C VAL A 196 14.22 -0.57 12.59
N PHE A 197 12.97 -1.05 12.60
CA PHE A 197 12.14 -1.07 13.80
C PHE A 197 12.75 -1.94 14.92
N LEU A 198 13.22 -3.15 14.60
CA LEU A 198 13.86 -4.03 15.59
C LEU A 198 15.11 -3.39 16.18
N GLU A 199 15.98 -2.83 15.34
CA GLU A 199 17.21 -2.15 15.77
C GLU A 199 16.91 -0.96 16.69
N GLY A 200 15.92 -0.13 16.32
CA GLY A 200 15.48 1.01 17.13
C GLY A 200 14.87 0.64 18.50
N ASN A 201 14.42 -0.60 18.65
CA ASN A 201 13.86 -1.12 19.91
C ASN A 201 14.80 -2.07 20.68
N GLY A 202 16.10 -2.01 20.44
CA GLY A 202 17.12 -2.75 21.17
C GLY A 202 17.42 -4.15 20.62
N GLY A 203 17.05 -4.41 19.35
CA GLY A 203 17.29 -5.66 18.64
C GLY A 203 16.21 -6.70 18.84
N GLU A 204 16.29 -7.78 18.07
CA GLU A 204 15.28 -8.83 18.00
C GLU A 204 14.96 -9.45 19.38
N ASN A 205 15.98 -9.66 20.21
CA ASN A 205 15.88 -10.29 21.52
C ASN A 205 15.53 -9.31 22.66
N SER A 206 15.18 -8.06 22.36
CA SER A 206 14.76 -7.13 23.41
C SER A 206 13.42 -7.56 24.03
N PRO A 207 13.21 -7.36 25.35
CA PRO A 207 11.94 -7.70 25.99
C PRO A 207 10.72 -7.03 25.34
N ALA A 208 10.92 -5.82 24.80
CA ALA A 208 9.87 -5.08 24.10
C ALA A 208 9.47 -5.78 22.79
N ASN A 209 10.45 -6.24 22.01
CA ASN A 209 10.20 -6.94 20.75
C ASN A 209 9.66 -8.34 20.97
N ILE A 210 10.20 -9.10 21.94
CA ILE A 210 9.65 -10.41 22.33
C ILE A 210 8.17 -10.29 22.74
N GLY A 211 7.83 -9.31 23.59
CA GLY A 211 6.46 -9.09 24.02
C GLY A 211 5.50 -8.64 22.92
N LEU A 212 6.03 -8.00 21.86
CA LEU A 212 5.24 -7.62 20.70
C LEU A 212 5.06 -8.83 19.75
N LEU A 213 6.13 -9.57 19.48
CA LEU A 213 6.13 -10.75 18.62
C LEU A 213 5.23 -11.87 19.17
N SER A 214 5.18 -12.06 20.49
CA SER A 214 4.31 -13.07 21.12
C SER A 214 2.82 -12.84 20.90
N ARG A 215 2.41 -11.64 20.48
CA ARG A 215 1.01 -11.31 20.16
C ARG A 215 0.64 -11.57 18.71
N GLN A 216 1.61 -11.74 17.82
CA GLN A 216 1.37 -12.15 16.45
C GLN A 216 1.46 -13.69 16.38
N TYR A 217 0.37 -14.35 16.69
CA TYR A 217 0.31 -15.79 16.97
C TYR A 217 0.79 -16.68 15.83
N LEU A 218 0.65 -16.25 14.58
CA LEU A 218 1.13 -16.98 13.40
C LEU A 218 2.58 -16.65 13.03
N GLY A 219 3.30 -15.92 13.89
CA GLY A 219 4.68 -15.51 13.63
C GLY A 219 4.80 -14.27 12.73
N ILE A 220 6.03 -13.95 12.35
CA ILE A 220 6.33 -12.82 11.45
C ILE A 220 5.86 -13.19 10.05
N GLY A 221 5.07 -12.32 9.43
CA GLY A 221 4.59 -12.52 8.06
C GLY A 221 5.66 -12.19 7.01
N GLU A 222 5.49 -12.75 5.83
CA GLU A 222 6.25 -12.42 4.64
C GLU A 222 5.52 -11.36 3.80
N THR A 223 6.26 -10.66 2.96
CA THR A 223 5.68 -9.66 2.04
C THR A 223 4.64 -10.28 1.10
N ASN A 224 4.81 -11.55 0.73
CA ASN A 224 3.86 -12.30 -0.10
C ASN A 224 2.52 -12.58 0.59
N ASP A 225 2.46 -12.68 1.93
CA ASP A 225 1.19 -12.84 2.65
C ASP A 225 0.31 -11.60 2.45
N VAL A 226 0.93 -10.42 2.50
CA VAL A 226 0.24 -9.15 2.26
C VAL A 226 -0.11 -9.00 0.79
N ALA A 227 0.80 -9.36 -0.13
CA ALA A 227 0.58 -9.30 -1.57
C ALA A 227 -0.59 -10.19 -2.01
N ALA A 228 -0.74 -11.38 -1.41
CA ALA A 228 -1.87 -12.29 -1.68
C ALA A 228 -3.22 -11.68 -1.25
N ALA A 229 -3.28 -11.06 -0.07
CA ALA A 229 -4.48 -10.35 0.38
C ALA A 229 -4.82 -9.16 -0.53
N ILE A 230 -3.82 -8.41 -0.99
CA ILE A 230 -3.99 -7.33 -1.97
C ILE A 230 -4.52 -7.87 -3.29
N ALA A 231 -3.93 -8.95 -3.83
CA ALA A 231 -4.37 -9.58 -5.07
C ALA A 231 -5.83 -10.05 -4.99
N PHE A 232 -6.24 -10.65 -3.88
CA PHE A 232 -7.63 -11.00 -3.62
C PHE A 232 -8.54 -9.77 -3.67
N LEU A 233 -8.20 -8.68 -2.98
CA LEU A 233 -9.00 -7.46 -2.97
C LEU A 233 -9.05 -6.74 -4.33
N LEU A 234 -8.06 -6.93 -5.19
CA LEU A 234 -8.04 -6.43 -6.56
C LEU A 234 -8.82 -7.32 -7.54
N SER A 235 -9.09 -8.57 -7.19
CA SER A 235 -9.70 -9.55 -8.07
C SER A 235 -11.22 -9.49 -8.08
N PRO A 236 -11.88 -10.09 -9.09
CA PRO A 236 -13.34 -10.21 -9.13
C PRO A 236 -13.92 -10.97 -7.93
N ALA A 237 -13.13 -11.83 -7.25
CA ALA A 237 -13.56 -12.58 -6.07
C ALA A 237 -14.03 -11.70 -4.91
N SER A 238 -13.52 -10.46 -4.82
CA SER A 238 -13.91 -9.48 -3.79
C SER A 238 -14.98 -8.48 -4.27
N LYS A 239 -15.79 -8.84 -5.25
CA LYS A 239 -16.75 -7.93 -5.92
C LYS A 239 -17.64 -7.14 -4.94
N LEU A 240 -18.01 -7.73 -3.82
CA LEU A 240 -18.94 -7.13 -2.85
C LEU A 240 -18.23 -6.57 -1.60
N ILE A 241 -16.89 -6.50 -1.62
CA ILE A 241 -16.09 -6.05 -0.49
C ILE A 241 -15.59 -4.64 -0.77
N THR A 242 -16.13 -3.64 -0.08
CA THR A 242 -15.68 -2.25 -0.14
C THR A 242 -15.77 -1.59 1.24
N GLY A 243 -14.90 -0.63 1.54
CA GLY A 243 -14.87 0.07 2.83
C GLY A 243 -14.29 -0.74 3.98
N VAL A 244 -13.63 -1.88 3.69
CA VAL A 244 -13.03 -2.74 4.72
C VAL A 244 -11.54 -2.44 4.88
N CYS A 245 -11.07 -2.48 6.14
CA CYS A 245 -9.66 -2.59 6.48
C CYS A 245 -9.41 -4.04 6.90
N LEU A 246 -8.71 -4.81 6.04
CA LEU A 246 -8.44 -6.22 6.25
C LEU A 246 -7.12 -6.41 7.00
N PRO A 247 -7.10 -6.88 8.28
CA PRO A 247 -5.87 -7.22 8.96
C PRO A 247 -5.17 -8.41 8.29
N VAL A 248 -3.85 -8.30 8.13
CA VAL A 248 -2.94 -9.35 7.66
C VAL A 248 -1.79 -9.39 8.67
N ASP A 249 -2.09 -9.88 9.87
CA ASP A 249 -1.30 -9.59 11.06
C ASP A 249 -1.09 -10.78 11.99
N GLY A 250 -1.38 -11.99 11.53
CA GLY A 250 -1.18 -13.20 12.32
C GLY A 250 -1.93 -13.22 13.67
N GLY A 251 -3.01 -12.44 13.79
CA GLY A 251 -3.82 -12.37 15.01
C GLY A 251 -3.41 -11.24 15.98
N LEU A 252 -2.47 -10.37 15.60
CA LEU A 252 -1.95 -9.28 16.45
C LEU A 252 -3.04 -8.31 16.95
N THR A 253 -4.11 -8.13 16.19
CA THR A 253 -5.24 -7.23 16.53
C THR A 253 -6.50 -7.98 16.99
N ALA A 254 -6.43 -9.29 17.17
CA ALA A 254 -7.60 -10.10 17.59
C ALA A 254 -7.89 -10.01 19.09
N CYS A 255 -6.98 -9.46 19.90
CA CYS A 255 -7.09 -9.33 21.36
C CYS A 255 -6.54 -7.99 21.87
#